data_47aaaff828e77721fc350637c1fae07a
#
_entry.id   47aaaff828e77721fc350637c1fae07a
#
_cell.length_a   1.000
_cell.length_b   1.000
_cell.length_c   1.000
_cell.angle_alpha   90.00
_cell.angle_beta   90.00
_cell.angle_gamma   90.00
#
_symmetry.space_group_name_H-M   'P 1'
#
loop_
_entity.id
_entity.type
_entity.pdbx_description
1 polymer ?
#
loop_
_entity_poly.entity_id
_entity_poly.type
_entity_poly.pdbx_seq_one_letter_code
_entity_poly.pdbx_strand_id
1 'polypeptide(L)'
;MLEENLIKIYERSFRENREMSALTDYFKGETFSYYEMAKEIAKLHLLYKKAGIRQGDKIALIGRNNPRWCITYIGTVTYGAVIVPILQDFTPADIIHIINHSESRLLFLGDNFWDVIEEDQIKQIEAVFSLTDFHVIYERDGKALTKFQRDIVKNYRSKYPRGFSVGDIKYPDIPNDRVVLLNYTSGTTGYSKGVMLTVNNLTGNVTFAMSALNTQTGTYYFQKGGRTLSFLPLAHAYGCAFDFLAPLAVGGHITLLGRIPSPKILVEAMAVVRP
;
A
#
# COMPACT_ATOMS: atom_id res chain seq x y z
N MET A 1 -19.50 -12.64 10.07
CA MET A 1 -18.21 -12.42 9.39
C MET A 1 -18.34 -12.97 7.99
N LEU A 2 -17.69 -12.34 7.01
CA LEU A 2 -17.63 -12.86 5.66
C LEU A 2 -16.84 -14.18 5.63
N GLU A 3 -17.20 -15.10 4.73
CA GLU A 3 -16.43 -16.34 4.50
C GLU A 3 -15.11 -16.04 3.79
N GLU A 4 -15.09 -15.03 2.91
CA GLU A 4 -13.89 -14.59 2.22
C GLU A 4 -12.97 -13.75 3.12
N ASN A 5 -11.69 -13.74 2.75
CA ASN A 5 -10.63 -13.03 3.47
C ASN A 5 -9.76 -12.26 2.47
N LEU A 6 -9.59 -10.95 2.69
CA LEU A 6 -8.86 -10.06 1.80
C LEU A 6 -7.44 -10.56 1.47
N ILE A 7 -6.75 -11.12 2.46
CA ILE A 7 -5.38 -11.62 2.28
C ILE A 7 -5.37 -12.78 1.29
N LYS A 8 -6.35 -13.68 1.39
CA LYS A 8 -6.51 -14.82 0.48
C LYS A 8 -6.98 -14.39 -0.91
N ILE A 9 -7.81 -13.35 -1.00
CA ILE A 9 -8.19 -12.73 -2.28
C ILE A 9 -6.93 -12.25 -3.01
N TYR A 10 -6.04 -11.50 -2.35
CA TYR A 10 -4.80 -11.03 -2.97
C TYR A 10 -3.81 -12.16 -3.26
N GLU A 11 -3.67 -13.15 -2.38
CA GLU A 11 -2.84 -14.33 -2.64
C GLU A 11 -3.27 -15.01 -3.93
N ARG A 12 -4.58 -15.23 -4.13
CA ARG A 12 -5.17 -15.80 -5.34
C ARG A 12 -4.96 -14.89 -6.56
N SER A 13 -5.33 -13.60 -6.44
CA SER A 13 -5.20 -12.64 -7.54
C SER A 13 -3.76 -12.54 -8.07
N PHE A 14 -2.77 -12.48 -7.18
CA PHE A 14 -1.37 -12.37 -7.56
C PHE A 14 -0.83 -13.65 -8.24
N ARG A 15 -1.31 -14.82 -7.84
CA ARG A 15 -0.96 -16.08 -8.49
C ARG A 15 -1.57 -16.21 -9.89
N GLU A 16 -2.85 -15.90 -10.00
CA GLU A 16 -3.63 -16.08 -11.24
C GLU A 16 -3.31 -15.04 -12.33
N ASN A 17 -2.89 -13.84 -11.91
CA ASN A 17 -2.65 -12.71 -12.81
C ASN A 17 -1.16 -12.34 -12.95
N ARG A 18 -0.25 -13.21 -12.54
CA ARG A 18 1.20 -12.94 -12.38
C ARG A 18 1.87 -12.22 -13.54
N GLU A 19 1.51 -12.56 -14.79
CA GLU A 19 2.10 -11.98 -16.01
C GLU A 19 1.44 -10.66 -16.43
N MET A 20 0.33 -10.29 -15.79
CA MET A 20 -0.41 -9.08 -16.14
C MET A 20 0.21 -7.87 -15.46
N SER A 21 0.13 -6.71 -16.11
CA SER A 21 0.46 -5.43 -15.47
C SER A 21 -0.51 -5.16 -14.32
N ALA A 22 0.03 -4.80 -13.16
CA ALA A 22 -0.74 -4.44 -11.97
C ALA A 22 -0.77 -2.93 -11.74
N LEU A 23 0.40 -2.30 -11.72
CA LEU A 23 0.57 -0.88 -11.37
C LEU A 23 1.47 -0.20 -12.40
N THR A 24 1.10 1.02 -12.81
CA THR A 24 1.95 1.89 -13.64
C THR A 24 1.98 3.30 -13.06
N ASP A 25 3.17 3.88 -12.92
CA ASP A 25 3.34 5.32 -12.70
C ASP A 25 3.17 6.04 -14.05
N TYR A 26 2.14 6.85 -14.19
CA TYR A 26 1.80 7.51 -15.45
C TYR A 26 2.93 8.40 -15.98
N PHE A 27 3.61 9.15 -15.10
CA PHE A 27 4.63 10.09 -15.52
C PHE A 27 6.01 9.47 -15.72
N LYS A 28 6.35 8.44 -14.92
CA LYS A 28 7.64 7.75 -15.02
C LYS A 28 7.62 6.60 -16.01
N GLY A 29 6.43 6.10 -16.37
CA GLY A 29 6.27 4.90 -17.20
C GLY A 29 6.72 3.61 -16.50
N GLU A 30 7.05 3.67 -15.20
CA GLU A 30 7.46 2.50 -14.44
C GLU A 30 6.25 1.58 -14.21
N THR A 31 6.34 0.34 -14.66
CA THR A 31 5.25 -0.64 -14.56
C THR A 31 5.70 -1.86 -13.77
N PHE A 32 4.83 -2.34 -12.90
CA PHE A 32 4.98 -3.59 -12.17
C PHE A 32 3.90 -4.57 -12.61
N SER A 33 4.28 -5.78 -12.98
CA SER A 33 3.37 -6.90 -13.07
C SER A 33 2.91 -7.36 -11.67
N TYR A 34 1.86 -8.18 -11.60
CA TYR A 34 1.45 -8.80 -10.34
C TYR A 34 2.57 -9.63 -9.71
N TYR A 35 3.37 -10.30 -10.55
CA TYR A 35 4.52 -11.07 -10.09
C TYR A 35 5.64 -10.19 -9.53
N GLU A 36 5.97 -9.09 -10.21
CA GLU A 36 6.97 -8.13 -9.71
C GLU A 36 6.50 -7.47 -8.41
N MET A 37 5.23 -7.10 -8.33
CA MET A 37 4.63 -6.60 -7.10
C MET A 37 4.74 -7.61 -5.95
N ALA A 38 4.46 -8.91 -6.21
CA ALA A 38 4.61 -9.97 -5.20
C ALA A 38 6.07 -10.13 -4.74
N LYS A 39 7.05 -9.98 -5.64
CA LYS A 39 8.48 -10.00 -5.30
C LYS A 39 8.87 -8.83 -4.38
N GLU A 40 8.40 -7.64 -4.67
CA GLU A 40 8.68 -6.47 -3.83
C GLU A 40 8.01 -6.62 -2.45
N ILE A 41 6.78 -7.14 -2.38
CA ILE A 41 6.11 -7.49 -1.12
C ILE A 41 6.93 -8.51 -0.33
N ALA A 42 7.47 -9.54 -0.98
CA ALA A 42 8.33 -10.53 -0.32
C ALA A 42 9.61 -9.88 0.27
N LYS A 43 10.21 -8.90 -0.43
CA LYS A 43 11.35 -8.14 0.11
C LYS A 43 10.93 -7.28 1.31
N LEU A 44 9.78 -6.61 1.26
CA LEU A 44 9.25 -5.86 2.40
C LEU A 44 9.00 -6.77 3.61
N HIS A 45 8.45 -7.97 3.40
CA HIS A 45 8.26 -8.93 4.49
C HIS A 45 9.59 -9.36 5.14
N LEU A 46 10.66 -9.51 4.35
CA LEU A 46 12.00 -9.76 4.89
C LEU A 46 12.51 -8.56 5.70
N LEU A 47 12.29 -7.35 5.22
CA LEU A 47 12.64 -6.11 5.91
C LEU A 47 11.86 -5.99 7.24
N TYR A 48 10.54 -6.19 7.23
CA TYR A 48 9.71 -6.14 8.43
C TYR A 48 10.14 -7.18 9.47
N LYS A 49 10.44 -8.39 9.01
CA LYS A 49 11.00 -9.44 9.90
C LYS A 49 12.33 -9.00 10.50
N LYS A 50 13.23 -8.37 9.71
CA LYS A 50 14.51 -7.85 10.18
C LYS A 50 14.35 -6.72 11.18
N ALA A 51 13.36 -5.85 10.99
CA ALA A 51 12.98 -4.78 11.91
C ALA A 51 12.22 -5.28 13.15
N GLY A 52 11.97 -6.59 13.27
CA GLY A 52 11.23 -7.14 14.39
C GLY A 52 9.76 -6.72 14.44
N ILE A 53 9.18 -6.35 13.29
CA ILE A 53 7.75 -6.03 13.18
C ILE A 53 6.94 -7.29 13.43
N ARG A 54 5.90 -7.15 14.24
CA ARG A 54 4.95 -8.21 14.60
C ARG A 54 3.56 -7.89 14.03
N GLN A 55 2.70 -8.88 13.99
CA GLN A 55 1.29 -8.66 13.67
C GLN A 55 0.66 -7.65 14.64
N GLY A 56 -0.01 -6.63 14.10
CA GLY A 56 -0.61 -5.54 14.87
C GLY A 56 0.31 -4.33 15.12
N ASP A 57 1.63 -4.42 14.86
CA ASP A 57 2.49 -3.24 14.84
C ASP A 57 2.08 -2.30 13.71
N LYS A 58 2.21 -0.99 13.92
CA LYS A 58 1.76 0.02 12.97
C LYS A 58 2.92 0.51 12.11
N ILE A 59 2.61 0.73 10.84
CA ILE A 59 3.54 1.26 9.82
C ILE A 59 2.87 2.45 9.15
N ALA A 60 3.45 3.64 9.33
CA ALA A 60 2.94 4.87 8.72
C ALA A 60 3.38 4.95 7.24
N LEU A 61 2.48 5.50 6.42
CA LEU A 61 2.67 5.63 4.98
C LEU A 61 2.16 6.99 4.51
N ILE A 62 3.05 7.85 4.01
CA ILE A 62 2.70 9.16 3.48
C ILE A 62 3.37 9.43 2.15
N GLY A 63 2.64 9.92 1.17
CA GLY A 63 3.19 10.29 -0.12
C GLY A 63 2.13 10.31 -1.21
N ARG A 64 2.57 10.75 -2.39
CA ARG A 64 1.74 10.70 -3.60
C ARG A 64 1.52 9.26 -4.02
N ASN A 65 0.37 9.00 -4.66
CA ASN A 65 0.08 7.71 -5.25
C ASN A 65 1.19 7.31 -6.22
N ASN A 66 1.85 6.22 -5.95
CA ASN A 66 2.86 5.61 -6.83
C ASN A 66 2.89 4.09 -6.59
N PRO A 67 3.51 3.30 -7.46
CA PRO A 67 3.54 1.84 -7.29
C PRO A 67 4.09 1.38 -5.94
N ARG A 68 5.13 2.04 -5.41
CA ARG A 68 5.72 1.64 -4.11
C ARG A 68 4.84 1.99 -2.92
N TRP A 69 4.02 3.04 -3.02
CA TRP A 69 2.97 3.31 -2.05
C TRP A 69 2.00 2.12 -1.97
N CYS A 70 1.51 1.65 -3.12
CA CYS A 70 0.60 0.51 -3.22
C CYS A 70 1.26 -0.79 -2.72
N ILE A 71 2.52 -1.03 -3.09
CA ILE A 71 3.31 -2.19 -2.64
C ILE A 71 3.48 -2.17 -1.12
N THR A 72 3.80 -1.00 -0.54
CA THR A 72 3.93 -0.84 0.92
C THR A 72 2.60 -1.13 1.62
N TYR A 73 1.49 -0.60 1.10
CA TYR A 73 0.16 -0.83 1.66
C TYR A 73 -0.18 -2.32 1.69
N ILE A 74 -0.13 -3.00 0.54
CA ILE A 74 -0.45 -4.43 0.46
C ILE A 74 0.57 -5.26 1.25
N GLY A 75 1.86 -4.92 1.16
CA GLY A 75 2.92 -5.59 1.92
C GLY A 75 2.69 -5.54 3.43
N THR A 76 2.24 -4.40 3.95
CA THR A 76 1.92 -4.23 5.37
C THR A 76 0.69 -5.04 5.77
N VAL A 77 -0.40 -4.93 5.01
CA VAL A 77 -1.66 -5.65 5.28
C VAL A 77 -1.46 -7.16 5.19
N THR A 78 -0.75 -7.65 4.18
CA THR A 78 -0.49 -9.09 3.99
C THR A 78 0.56 -9.66 4.97
N TYR A 79 1.33 -8.81 5.64
CA TYR A 79 2.20 -9.20 6.76
C TYR A 79 1.40 -9.37 8.06
N GLY A 80 0.22 -8.75 8.17
CA GLY A 80 -0.59 -8.68 9.38
C GLY A 80 -0.24 -7.50 10.29
N ALA A 81 0.59 -6.58 9.81
CA ALA A 81 0.80 -5.28 10.45
C ALA A 81 -0.35 -4.32 10.08
N VAL A 82 -0.48 -3.24 10.83
CA VAL A 82 -1.51 -2.22 10.63
C VAL A 82 -0.93 -1.09 9.79
N ILE A 83 -1.48 -0.89 8.60
CA ILE A 83 -1.10 0.26 7.77
C ILE A 83 -1.79 1.54 8.28
N VAL A 84 -1.03 2.64 8.34
CA VAL A 84 -1.51 3.97 8.72
C VAL A 84 -1.26 4.92 7.55
N PRO A 85 -2.15 4.95 6.54
CA PRO A 85 -2.02 5.86 5.43
C PRO A 85 -2.38 7.29 5.88
N ILE A 86 -1.49 8.23 5.59
CA ILE A 86 -1.62 9.63 5.97
C ILE A 86 -1.85 10.45 4.69
N LEU A 87 -2.89 11.30 4.71
CA LEU A 87 -3.17 12.19 3.59
C LEU A 87 -2.03 13.20 3.44
N GLN A 88 -1.55 13.36 2.22
CA GLN A 88 -0.44 14.27 1.89
C GLN A 88 -0.76 15.75 2.12
N ASP A 89 -2.06 16.09 2.17
CA ASP A 89 -2.55 17.45 2.34
C ASP A 89 -2.73 17.84 3.82
N PHE A 90 -2.42 16.93 4.75
CA PHE A 90 -2.38 17.27 6.18
C PHE A 90 -1.21 18.19 6.50
N THR A 91 -1.39 19.04 7.52
CA THR A 91 -0.30 19.90 7.98
C THR A 91 0.85 19.07 8.58
N PRO A 92 2.09 19.58 8.61
CA PRO A 92 3.19 18.89 9.29
C PRO A 92 2.87 18.50 10.73
N ALA A 93 2.18 19.36 11.47
CA ALA A 93 1.75 19.08 12.83
C ALA A 93 0.76 17.92 12.93
N ASP A 94 -0.21 17.83 12.00
CA ASP A 94 -1.14 16.70 11.94
C ASP A 94 -0.41 15.39 11.56
N ILE A 95 0.53 15.45 10.61
CA ILE A 95 1.33 14.29 10.19
C ILE A 95 2.10 13.74 11.39
N ILE A 96 2.83 14.60 12.11
CA ILE A 96 3.59 14.23 13.30
C ILE A 96 2.66 13.68 14.40
N HIS A 97 1.53 14.35 14.61
CA HIS A 97 0.51 13.87 15.56
C HIS A 97 0.03 12.45 15.20
N ILE A 98 -0.31 12.20 13.95
CA ILE A 98 -0.79 10.89 13.50
C ILE A 98 0.28 9.81 13.67
N ILE A 99 1.52 10.09 13.29
CA ILE A 99 2.65 9.16 13.45
C ILE A 99 2.80 8.76 14.93
N ASN A 100 2.80 9.73 15.83
CA ASN A 100 2.97 9.48 17.26
C ASN A 100 1.73 8.83 17.90
N HIS A 101 0.52 9.34 17.59
CA HIS A 101 -0.72 8.80 18.14
C HIS A 101 -1.01 7.37 17.68
N SER A 102 -0.64 7.02 16.44
CA SER A 102 -0.75 5.65 15.94
C SER A 102 0.29 4.70 16.54
N GLU A 103 1.32 5.23 17.19
CA GLU A 103 2.47 4.45 17.68
C GLU A 103 3.16 3.68 16.54
N SER A 104 3.29 4.32 15.38
CA SER A 104 3.94 3.69 14.23
C SER A 104 5.42 3.47 14.49
N ARG A 105 5.92 2.26 14.17
CA ARG A 105 7.32 1.86 14.35
C ARG A 105 8.19 2.16 13.13
N LEU A 106 7.62 2.03 11.93
CA LEU A 106 8.28 2.36 10.67
C LEU A 106 7.48 3.44 9.94
N LEU A 107 8.18 4.24 9.15
CA LEU A 107 7.58 5.26 8.29
C LEU A 107 8.08 5.07 6.86
N PHE A 108 7.15 4.98 5.91
CA PHE A 108 7.43 5.07 4.48
C PHE A 108 6.91 6.40 3.98
N LEU A 109 7.76 7.19 3.32
CA LEU A 109 7.36 8.53 2.88
C LEU A 109 7.89 8.89 1.49
N GLY A 110 7.20 9.81 0.81
CA GLY A 110 7.75 10.52 -0.34
C GLY A 110 8.84 11.49 0.12
N ASP A 111 9.94 11.54 -0.60
CA ASP A 111 11.16 12.22 -0.15
C ASP A 111 10.94 13.70 0.25
N ASN A 112 10.00 14.38 -0.42
CA ASN A 112 9.64 15.78 -0.12
C ASN A 112 8.97 15.99 1.25
N PHE A 113 8.56 14.92 1.94
CA PHE A 113 7.97 15.03 3.28
C PHE A 113 9.03 14.97 4.38
N TRP A 114 10.23 14.49 4.09
CA TRP A 114 11.29 14.41 5.09
C TRP A 114 11.78 15.79 5.55
N ASP A 115 11.78 16.77 4.65
CA ASP A 115 12.24 18.13 4.94
C ASP A 115 11.35 18.88 5.95
N VAL A 116 10.12 18.37 6.19
CA VAL A 116 9.14 19.00 7.09
C VAL A 116 8.88 18.20 8.37
N ILE A 117 9.57 17.06 8.55
CA ILE A 117 9.48 16.20 9.73
C ILE A 117 10.80 16.28 10.50
N GLU A 118 10.75 16.75 11.73
CA GLU A 118 11.91 16.79 12.62
C GLU A 118 12.05 15.45 13.36
N GLU A 119 13.24 14.87 13.35
CA GLU A 119 13.53 13.52 13.89
C GLU A 119 13.16 13.37 15.36
N ASP A 120 13.34 14.42 16.15
CA ASP A 120 13.04 14.43 17.59
C ASP A 120 11.53 14.43 17.89
N GLN A 121 10.70 14.80 16.91
CA GLN A 121 9.25 14.82 17.01
C GLN A 121 8.60 13.46 16.77
N ILE A 122 9.30 12.52 16.12
CA ILE A 122 8.79 11.17 15.78
C ILE A 122 9.46 10.09 16.63
N LYS A 123 9.34 10.20 17.94
CA LYS A 123 10.13 9.45 18.95
C LYS A 123 10.04 7.92 18.84
N GLN A 124 8.99 7.37 18.28
CA GLN A 124 8.75 5.93 18.21
C GLN A 124 9.20 5.31 16.87
N ILE A 125 9.48 6.14 15.86
CA ILE A 125 9.93 5.66 14.57
C ILE A 125 11.36 5.11 14.70
N GLU A 126 11.53 3.85 14.34
CA GLU A 126 12.81 3.14 14.33
C GLU A 126 13.58 3.39 13.02
N ALA A 127 12.86 3.46 11.90
CA ALA A 127 13.45 3.77 10.60
C ALA A 127 12.44 4.42 9.64
N VAL A 128 12.98 5.24 8.73
CA VAL A 128 12.24 5.92 7.66
C VAL A 128 12.77 5.45 6.31
N PHE A 129 11.84 5.09 5.41
CA PHE A 129 12.14 4.57 4.08
C PHE A 129 11.56 5.48 3.01
N SER A 130 12.32 5.72 1.95
CA SER A 130 11.87 6.44 0.76
C SER A 130 10.88 5.61 -0.06
N LEU A 131 9.81 6.25 -0.58
CA LEU A 131 8.93 5.65 -1.59
C LEU A 131 9.50 5.73 -3.01
N THR A 132 10.72 6.26 -3.17
CA THR A 132 11.40 6.30 -4.48
C THR A 132 11.99 4.94 -4.86
N ASP A 133 12.65 4.27 -3.89
CA ASP A 133 13.35 2.99 -4.11
C ASP A 133 13.50 2.15 -2.84
N PHE A 134 12.83 2.53 -1.76
CA PHE A 134 12.91 1.93 -0.42
C PHE A 134 14.27 2.09 0.29
N HIS A 135 15.15 3.01 -0.15
CA HIS A 135 16.35 3.30 0.63
C HIS A 135 15.99 3.85 2.01
N VAL A 136 16.89 3.65 2.99
CA VAL A 136 16.71 4.15 4.34
C VAL A 136 17.17 5.61 4.40
N ILE A 137 16.24 6.50 4.72
CA ILE A 137 16.50 7.94 4.92
C ILE A 137 17.03 8.17 6.34
N TYR A 138 16.43 7.49 7.33
CA TYR A 138 16.75 7.63 8.74
C TYR A 138 16.64 6.28 9.45
N GLU A 139 17.54 6.02 10.40
CA GLU A 139 17.50 4.87 11.31
C GLU A 139 17.98 5.33 12.69
N ARG A 140 17.16 5.13 13.71
CA ARG A 140 17.39 5.65 15.07
C ARG A 140 18.59 5.04 15.73
N ASP A 141 18.64 3.72 15.79
CA ASP A 141 19.63 2.98 16.57
C ASP A 141 20.52 2.12 15.64
N GLY A 142 21.68 2.68 15.29
CA GLY A 142 22.64 1.96 14.45
C GLY A 142 22.34 2.03 12.96
N LYS A 143 22.78 1.02 12.21
CA LYS A 143 22.62 0.93 10.75
C LYS A 143 22.25 -0.49 10.28
N ALA A 144 21.54 -1.24 11.12
CA ALA A 144 21.20 -2.64 10.83
C ALA A 144 20.19 -2.76 9.68
N LEU A 145 19.16 -1.89 9.65
CA LEU A 145 18.16 -1.85 8.59
C LEU A 145 18.73 -1.23 7.32
N THR A 146 19.54 -0.17 7.45
CA THR A 146 20.28 0.43 6.32
C THR A 146 21.15 -0.60 5.61
N LYS A 147 21.94 -1.37 6.36
CA LYS A 147 22.73 -2.46 5.79
C LYS A 147 21.88 -3.55 5.17
N PHE A 148 20.81 -3.96 5.86
CA PHE A 148 19.90 -4.99 5.38
C PHE A 148 19.22 -4.58 4.07
N GLN A 149 18.73 -3.34 4.00
CA GLN A 149 18.07 -2.80 2.81
C GLN A 149 19.05 -2.66 1.63
N ARG A 150 20.26 -2.19 1.87
CA ARG A 150 21.32 -2.18 0.83
C ARG A 150 21.57 -3.58 0.27
N ASP A 151 21.56 -4.60 1.12
CA ASP A 151 21.82 -5.98 0.77
C ASP A 151 20.52 -6.75 0.44
N ILE A 152 19.37 -6.07 0.24
CA ILE A 152 18.04 -6.70 0.12
C ILE A 152 17.97 -7.74 -1.01
N VAL A 153 18.61 -7.48 -2.13
CA VAL A 153 18.63 -8.41 -3.27
C VAL A 153 19.38 -9.70 -2.90
N LYS A 154 20.50 -9.59 -2.16
CA LYS A 154 21.26 -10.73 -1.67
C LYS A 154 20.45 -11.53 -0.65
N ASN A 155 19.82 -10.85 0.31
CA ASN A 155 18.99 -11.44 1.34
C ASN A 155 17.77 -12.17 0.73
N TYR A 156 17.16 -11.55 -0.28
CA TYR A 156 16.05 -12.13 -1.04
C TYR A 156 16.48 -13.39 -1.79
N ARG A 157 17.62 -13.36 -2.51
CA ARG A 157 18.17 -14.54 -3.21
C ARG A 157 18.52 -15.67 -2.24
N SER A 158 19.05 -15.35 -1.05
CA SER A 158 19.31 -16.34 0.00
C SER A 158 18.04 -17.01 0.51
N LYS A 159 16.94 -16.25 0.60
CA LYS A 159 15.62 -16.79 0.99
C LYS A 159 14.99 -17.65 -0.10
N TYR A 160 15.22 -17.31 -1.37
CA TYR A 160 14.65 -17.97 -2.54
C TYR A 160 15.78 -18.45 -3.48
N PRO A 161 16.58 -19.46 -3.09
CA PRO A 161 17.79 -19.87 -3.82
C PRO A 161 17.47 -20.49 -5.20
N ARG A 162 16.26 -21.01 -5.39
CA ARG A 162 15.77 -21.54 -6.68
C ARG A 162 14.99 -20.50 -7.51
N GLY A 163 15.04 -19.23 -7.09
CA GLY A 163 14.17 -18.17 -7.61
C GLY A 163 12.82 -18.11 -6.88
N PHE A 164 12.17 -16.97 -6.96
CA PHE A 164 10.82 -16.78 -6.44
C PHE A 164 9.81 -17.39 -7.43
N SER A 165 8.92 -18.21 -6.96
CA SER A 165 7.93 -18.92 -7.77
C SER A 165 6.51 -18.50 -7.39
N VAL A 166 5.53 -18.88 -8.20
CA VAL A 166 4.11 -18.67 -7.88
C VAL A 166 3.72 -19.35 -6.55
N GLY A 167 4.35 -20.49 -6.23
CA GLY A 167 4.15 -21.18 -4.96
C GLY A 167 4.62 -20.40 -3.74
N ASP A 168 5.56 -19.45 -3.92
CA ASP A 168 6.07 -18.59 -2.87
C ASP A 168 5.17 -17.38 -2.60
N ILE A 169 4.19 -17.09 -3.47
CA ILE A 169 3.14 -16.10 -3.22
C ILE A 169 2.19 -16.70 -2.19
N LYS A 170 2.58 -16.61 -0.93
CA LYS A 170 1.83 -17.14 0.19
C LYS A 170 1.96 -16.19 1.38
N TYR A 171 0.82 -15.80 1.92
CA TYR A 171 0.75 -14.87 3.05
C TYR A 171 0.29 -15.60 4.32
N PRO A 172 0.66 -15.10 5.51
CA PRO A 172 0.17 -15.64 6.79
C PRO A 172 -1.36 -15.67 6.85
N ASP A 173 -1.89 -16.55 7.67
CA ASP A 173 -3.31 -16.54 7.98
C ASP A 173 -3.59 -15.42 8.99
N ILE A 174 -4.35 -14.42 8.55
CA ILE A 174 -4.73 -13.25 9.32
C ILE A 174 -6.26 -13.31 9.51
N PRO A 175 -6.75 -13.43 10.75
CA PRO A 175 -8.19 -13.52 11.02
C PRO A 175 -8.97 -12.30 10.53
N ASN A 176 -10.22 -12.50 10.14
CA ASN A 176 -11.09 -11.44 9.62
C ASN A 176 -11.39 -10.31 10.61
N ASP A 177 -11.31 -10.57 11.90
CA ASP A 177 -11.49 -9.60 12.99
C ASP A 177 -10.22 -8.79 13.32
N ARG A 178 -9.08 -9.15 12.74
CA ARG A 178 -7.83 -8.44 12.95
C ARG A 178 -7.86 -7.04 12.34
N VAL A 179 -7.53 -6.02 13.12
CA VAL A 179 -7.29 -4.66 12.61
C VAL A 179 -6.04 -4.65 11.75
N VAL A 180 -6.14 -4.14 10.53
CA VAL A 180 -5.04 -4.03 9.55
C VAL A 180 -4.91 -2.64 8.93
N LEU A 181 -5.85 -1.75 9.22
CA LEU A 181 -5.84 -0.37 8.74
C LEU A 181 -6.27 0.57 9.87
N LEU A 182 -5.52 1.63 10.07
CA LEU A 182 -5.87 2.75 10.94
C LEU A 182 -5.94 4.01 10.07
N ASN A 183 -7.15 4.44 9.75
CA ASN A 183 -7.39 5.58 8.88
C ASN A 183 -7.77 6.82 9.69
N TYR A 184 -7.03 7.93 9.49
CA TYR A 184 -7.28 9.18 10.20
C TYR A 184 -8.17 10.09 9.37
N THR A 185 -9.17 10.66 10.04
CA THR A 185 -10.07 11.66 9.46
C THR A 185 -9.85 13.01 10.15
N SER A 186 -10.02 14.11 9.40
CA SER A 186 -10.04 15.45 9.96
C SER A 186 -11.23 15.55 10.92
N GLY A 187 -10.94 15.56 12.23
CA GLY A 187 -11.98 15.66 13.25
C GLY A 187 -12.61 17.05 13.25
N THR A 188 -13.94 17.13 13.36
CA THR A 188 -14.68 18.38 13.56
C THR A 188 -14.35 19.04 14.92
N THR A 189 -13.66 18.34 15.81
CA THR A 189 -13.30 18.75 17.18
C THR A 189 -11.83 19.15 17.36
N GLY A 190 -11.08 19.37 16.28
CA GLY A 190 -9.70 19.87 16.30
C GLY A 190 -8.58 18.82 16.31
N TYR A 191 -8.88 17.55 16.57
CA TYR A 191 -7.87 16.46 16.50
C TYR A 191 -8.31 15.37 15.53
N SER A 192 -7.36 14.88 14.74
CA SER A 192 -7.60 13.76 13.83
C SER A 192 -7.94 12.49 14.61
N LYS A 193 -9.03 11.82 14.23
CA LYS A 193 -9.49 10.57 14.85
C LYS A 193 -9.07 9.38 14.00
N GLY A 194 -8.44 8.38 14.64
CA GLY A 194 -8.06 7.12 14.00
C GLY A 194 -9.22 6.13 13.99
N VAL A 195 -9.70 5.77 12.79
CA VAL A 195 -10.73 4.75 12.59
C VAL A 195 -10.04 3.41 12.35
N MET A 196 -10.29 2.44 13.22
CA MET A 196 -9.75 1.08 13.11
C MET A 196 -10.61 0.25 12.15
N LEU A 197 -9.98 -0.29 11.11
CA LEU A 197 -10.64 -1.15 10.14
C LEU A 197 -10.00 -2.55 10.14
N THR A 198 -10.85 -3.56 10.20
CA THR A 198 -10.45 -4.97 10.22
C THR A 198 -10.29 -5.52 8.79
N VAL A 199 -9.68 -6.70 8.68
CA VAL A 199 -9.68 -7.48 7.43
C VAL A 199 -11.10 -7.61 6.89
N ASN A 200 -12.10 -7.92 7.76
CA ASN A 200 -13.50 -8.08 7.38
C ASN A 200 -14.11 -6.81 6.78
N ASN A 201 -13.78 -5.63 7.32
CA ASN A 201 -14.27 -4.36 6.76
C ASN A 201 -13.74 -4.13 5.34
N LEU A 202 -12.43 -4.36 5.13
CA LEU A 202 -11.82 -4.21 3.80
C LEU A 202 -12.31 -5.30 2.83
N THR A 203 -12.49 -6.54 3.30
CA THR A 203 -13.09 -7.62 2.51
C THR A 203 -14.48 -7.23 2.04
N GLY A 204 -15.31 -6.67 2.92
CA GLY A 204 -16.66 -6.23 2.59
C GLY A 204 -16.69 -5.18 1.48
N ASN A 205 -15.78 -4.19 1.53
CA ASN A 205 -15.67 -3.17 0.47
C ASN A 205 -15.27 -3.78 -0.88
N VAL A 206 -14.29 -4.69 -0.87
CA VAL A 206 -13.80 -5.33 -2.10
C VAL A 206 -14.86 -6.26 -2.69
N THR A 207 -15.50 -7.12 -1.88
CA THR A 207 -16.54 -8.03 -2.34
C THR A 207 -17.79 -7.29 -2.81
N PHE A 208 -18.16 -6.18 -2.15
CA PHE A 208 -19.21 -5.29 -2.63
C PHE A 208 -18.90 -4.74 -4.02
N ALA A 209 -17.69 -4.20 -4.22
CA ALA A 209 -17.28 -3.68 -5.52
C ALA A 209 -17.29 -4.76 -6.60
N MET A 210 -16.81 -5.96 -6.28
CA MET A 210 -16.77 -7.09 -7.22
C MET A 210 -18.17 -7.62 -7.59
N SER A 211 -19.12 -7.61 -6.67
CA SER A 211 -20.45 -8.19 -6.87
C SER A 211 -21.52 -7.17 -7.25
N ALA A 212 -21.72 -6.15 -6.42
CA ALA A 212 -22.84 -5.23 -6.57
C ALA A 212 -22.67 -4.28 -7.77
N LEU A 213 -21.49 -3.78 -8.02
CA LEU A 213 -21.23 -2.88 -9.14
C LEU A 213 -21.21 -3.61 -10.50
N ASN A 214 -20.92 -4.92 -10.50
CA ASN A 214 -20.87 -5.70 -11.73
C ASN A 214 -22.24 -6.29 -12.15
N THR A 215 -23.20 -6.40 -11.24
CA THR A 215 -24.48 -7.10 -11.51
C THR A 215 -25.66 -6.19 -11.84
N GLN A 216 -25.66 -4.94 -11.36
CA GLN A 216 -26.85 -4.06 -11.49
C GLN A 216 -27.05 -3.43 -12.87
N THR A 217 -25.98 -3.28 -13.66
CA THR A 217 -26.03 -2.54 -14.94
C THR A 217 -25.66 -3.39 -16.15
N GLY A 218 -25.28 -4.66 -15.97
CA GLY A 218 -24.68 -5.49 -17.04
C GLY A 218 -23.31 -4.98 -17.52
N THR A 219 -22.78 -3.94 -16.87
CA THR A 219 -21.46 -3.38 -17.14
C THR A 219 -20.49 -3.84 -16.05
N TYR A 220 -19.38 -4.45 -16.45
CA TYR A 220 -18.36 -4.91 -15.53
C TYR A 220 -17.38 -3.80 -15.22
N TYR A 221 -17.56 -3.08 -14.11
CA TYR A 221 -16.64 -2.02 -13.67
C TYR A 221 -15.30 -2.57 -13.19
N PHE A 222 -15.33 -3.76 -12.58
CA PHE A 222 -14.12 -4.43 -12.09
C PHE A 222 -14.03 -5.81 -12.70
N GLN A 223 -13.11 -5.97 -13.65
CA GLN A 223 -12.88 -7.24 -14.34
C GLN A 223 -11.40 -7.49 -14.57
N LYS A 224 -11.05 -8.76 -14.77
CA LYS A 224 -9.70 -9.15 -15.13
C LYS A 224 -9.24 -8.44 -16.40
N GLY A 225 -8.07 -7.79 -16.33
CA GLY A 225 -7.52 -6.99 -17.41
C GLY A 225 -8.18 -5.62 -17.60
N GLY A 226 -9.18 -5.27 -16.77
CA GLY A 226 -9.74 -3.93 -16.75
C GLY A 226 -8.68 -2.88 -16.40
N ARG A 227 -8.85 -1.66 -16.89
CA ARG A 227 -7.90 -0.56 -16.67
C ARG A 227 -8.54 0.51 -15.80
N THR A 228 -7.80 0.96 -14.79
CA THR A 228 -8.23 2.00 -13.86
C THR A 228 -7.24 3.17 -13.95
N LEU A 229 -7.74 4.39 -14.09
CA LEU A 229 -6.97 5.61 -13.94
C LEU A 229 -7.19 6.15 -12.53
N SER A 230 -6.18 6.00 -11.68
CA SER A 230 -6.23 6.43 -10.28
C SER A 230 -5.65 7.83 -10.13
N PHE A 231 -6.48 8.79 -9.73
CA PHE A 231 -6.08 10.17 -9.47
C PHE A 231 -6.59 10.70 -8.12
N LEU A 232 -7.47 9.98 -7.45
CA LEU A 232 -7.91 10.29 -6.09
C LEU A 232 -6.84 9.87 -5.08
N PRO A 233 -6.69 10.59 -3.96
CA PRO A 233 -5.76 10.19 -2.90
C PRO A 233 -6.07 8.78 -2.38
N LEU A 234 -5.12 7.85 -2.49
CA LEU A 234 -5.30 6.46 -2.00
C LEU A 234 -5.30 6.35 -0.47
N ALA A 235 -4.82 7.37 0.24
CA ALA A 235 -4.97 7.46 1.68
C ALA A 235 -6.42 7.80 2.10
N HIS A 236 -7.28 8.22 1.17
CA HIS A 236 -8.71 8.43 1.40
C HIS A 236 -9.49 7.15 1.13
N ALA A 237 -10.49 6.84 1.97
CA ALA A 237 -11.24 5.58 1.94
C ALA A 237 -11.83 5.23 0.56
N TYR A 238 -12.40 6.21 -0.17
CA TYR A 238 -12.97 5.96 -1.49
C TYR A 238 -11.91 5.59 -2.53
N GLY A 239 -10.85 6.39 -2.68
CA GLY A 239 -9.74 6.10 -3.58
C GLY A 239 -9.07 4.77 -3.24
N CYS A 240 -8.87 4.49 -1.94
CA CYS A 240 -8.34 3.22 -1.49
C CYS A 240 -9.20 2.03 -1.95
N ALA A 241 -10.50 2.07 -1.71
CA ALA A 241 -11.40 0.95 -1.99
C ALA A 241 -11.59 0.73 -3.51
N PHE A 242 -11.87 1.79 -4.27
CA PHE A 242 -12.35 1.68 -5.64
C PHE A 242 -11.29 1.93 -6.71
N ASP A 243 -10.28 2.80 -6.45
CA ASP A 243 -9.19 3.01 -7.41
C ASP A 243 -8.04 2.03 -7.22
N PHE A 244 -7.99 1.31 -6.07
CA PHE A 244 -6.85 0.47 -5.72
C PHE A 244 -7.23 -0.95 -5.31
N LEU A 245 -7.91 -1.13 -4.16
CA LEU A 245 -8.10 -2.47 -3.59
C LEU A 245 -8.97 -3.37 -4.48
N ALA A 246 -10.10 -2.87 -4.98
CA ALA A 246 -11.02 -3.66 -5.80
C ALA A 246 -10.44 -3.99 -7.18
N PRO A 247 -9.87 -3.06 -7.97
CA PRO A 247 -9.22 -3.40 -9.23
C PRO A 247 -8.11 -4.43 -9.06
N LEU A 248 -7.26 -4.28 -8.02
CA LEU A 248 -6.16 -5.20 -7.75
C LEU A 248 -6.66 -6.61 -7.40
N ALA A 249 -7.79 -6.73 -6.71
CA ALA A 249 -8.37 -8.01 -6.34
C ALA A 249 -8.83 -8.84 -7.54
N VAL A 250 -9.29 -8.20 -8.62
CA VAL A 250 -9.81 -8.87 -9.81
C VAL A 250 -8.80 -9.05 -10.94
N GLY A 251 -7.55 -8.61 -10.76
CA GLY A 251 -6.55 -8.69 -11.83
C GLY A 251 -6.61 -7.49 -12.80
N GLY A 252 -7.04 -6.32 -12.34
CA GLY A 252 -7.05 -5.08 -13.09
C GLY A 252 -5.67 -4.43 -13.16
N HIS A 253 -5.49 -3.51 -14.11
CA HIS A 253 -4.31 -2.69 -14.27
C HIS A 253 -4.59 -1.25 -13.82
N ILE A 254 -3.85 -0.76 -12.84
CA ILE A 254 -4.03 0.55 -12.23
C ILE A 254 -2.93 1.49 -12.71
N THR A 255 -3.30 2.56 -13.38
CA THR A 255 -2.37 3.64 -13.75
C THR A 255 -2.54 4.80 -12.77
N LEU A 256 -1.45 5.13 -12.08
CA LEU A 256 -1.39 6.10 -10.99
C LEU A 256 -0.91 7.46 -11.51
N LEU A 257 -1.72 8.51 -11.39
CA LEU A 257 -1.32 9.88 -11.74
C LEU A 257 -0.45 10.55 -10.66
N GLY A 258 -0.47 10.05 -9.43
CA GLY A 258 0.37 10.53 -8.34
C GLY A 258 0.05 11.93 -7.82
N ARG A 259 -0.83 12.67 -8.46
CA ARG A 259 -1.26 14.03 -8.09
C ARG A 259 -2.65 14.31 -8.62
N ILE A 260 -3.33 15.29 -8.05
CA ILE A 260 -4.59 15.80 -8.59
C ILE A 260 -4.30 16.42 -9.98
N PRO A 261 -4.87 15.88 -11.05
CA PRO A 261 -4.58 16.36 -12.41
C PRO A 261 -5.30 17.68 -12.70
N SER A 262 -4.67 18.53 -13.53
CA SER A 262 -5.43 19.58 -14.23
C SER A 262 -6.41 18.93 -15.23
N PRO A 263 -7.49 19.60 -15.64
CA PRO A 263 -8.42 19.06 -16.62
C PRO A 263 -7.74 18.57 -17.90
N LYS A 264 -6.72 19.29 -18.39
CA LYS A 264 -5.94 18.91 -19.56
C LYS A 264 -5.22 17.57 -19.36
N ILE A 265 -4.50 17.42 -18.27
CA ILE A 265 -3.76 16.17 -17.94
C ILE A 265 -4.75 15.02 -17.77
N LEU A 266 -5.92 15.25 -17.15
CA LEU A 266 -6.93 14.21 -16.97
C LEU A 266 -7.46 13.71 -18.31
N VAL A 267 -7.80 14.60 -19.25
CA VAL A 267 -8.26 14.23 -20.60
C VAL A 267 -7.20 13.46 -21.37
N GLU A 268 -5.94 13.94 -21.34
CA GLU A 268 -4.80 13.24 -21.96
C GLU A 268 -4.60 11.83 -21.37
N ALA A 269 -4.64 11.72 -20.05
CA ALA A 269 -4.46 10.43 -19.36
C ALA A 269 -5.63 9.47 -19.66
N MET A 270 -6.87 9.95 -19.71
CA MET A 270 -8.03 9.13 -20.12
C MET A 270 -7.89 8.63 -21.55
N ALA A 271 -7.41 9.47 -22.48
CA ALA A 271 -7.20 9.06 -23.87
C ALA A 271 -6.11 7.99 -24.00
N VAL A 272 -5.06 8.03 -23.16
CA VAL A 272 -3.95 7.06 -23.16
C VAL A 272 -4.35 5.78 -22.45
N VAL A 273 -4.86 5.88 -21.22
CA VAL A 273 -5.17 4.72 -20.38
C VAL A 273 -6.42 4.00 -20.86
N ARG A 274 -7.43 4.74 -21.33
CA ARG A 274 -8.75 4.22 -21.73
C ARG A 274 -9.36 3.34 -20.64
N PRO A 275 -9.58 3.90 -19.46
CA PRO A 275 -10.09 3.15 -18.32
C PRO A 275 -11.52 2.65 -18.52
#